data_68bea6d2759152a75ec2c316ce03703e
#
_entry.id   68bea6d2759152a75ec2c316ce03703e
#
_cell.length_a   1.000
_cell.length_b   1.000
_cell.length_c   1.000
_cell.angle_alpha   90.00
_cell.angle_beta   90.00
_cell.angle_gamma   90.00
#
_symmetry.space_group_name_H-M   'P 1'
#
loop_
_entity.id
_entity.type
_entity.pdbx_description
1 polymer ?
#
loop_
_entity_poly.entity_id
_entity_poly.type
_entity_poly.pdbx_seq_one_letter_code
_entity_poly.pdbx_strand_id
1 'polypeptide(L)'
;FCRNMERFFYIHLLNQFKLIIMKKFILIALFGLMISCSNVQNSNYEGNLEIAKEWFEVFVTEDFDALTEFYADEIEFQSAFYGGPVMNKEETLNYLKGWQDAMEDITWDAENYLPGVDPETGLPNGSVRTYGYWSGTNTASGKSFKALWYHYLTFDENGKIINGGDFGDATGLVMAVAPDQE
;
A
#
# COMPACT_ATOMS: atom_id res chain seq x y z
N PHE A 1 73.25 6.58 -26.92
CA PHE A 1 72.01 6.74 -27.66
C PHE A 1 70.96 5.65 -27.28
N CYS A 2 71.39 4.38 -27.16
CA CYS A 2 70.40 3.27 -26.85
C CYS A 2 69.77 3.37 -25.47
N ARG A 3 70.42 3.86 -24.43
CA ARG A 3 69.90 3.87 -23.04
C ARG A 3 68.79 4.85 -22.80
N ASN A 4 68.65 5.87 -23.62
CA ASN A 4 67.50 6.83 -23.55
C ASN A 4 66.24 6.29 -24.26
N MET A 5 66.44 5.44 -25.25
CA MET A 5 65.29 4.86 -26.00
C MET A 5 64.60 3.79 -25.18
N GLU A 6 65.32 2.97 -24.42
CA GLU A 6 64.72 1.99 -23.49
C GLU A 6 63.94 2.63 -22.34
N ARG A 7 64.44 3.77 -21.82
CA ARG A 7 63.73 4.52 -20.79
C ARG A 7 62.44 5.12 -21.29
N PHE A 8 62.42 5.62 -22.53
CA PHE A 8 61.17 6.16 -23.16
C PHE A 8 60.13 5.06 -23.39
N PHE A 9 60.59 3.89 -23.84
CA PHE A 9 59.71 2.74 -24.08
C PHE A 9 59.12 2.22 -22.76
N TYR A 10 59.90 2.16 -21.71
CA TYR A 10 59.45 1.72 -20.38
C TYR A 10 58.46 2.69 -19.76
N ILE A 11 58.66 3.99 -19.88
CA ILE A 11 57.72 5.02 -19.38
C ILE A 11 56.39 4.97 -20.16
N HIS A 12 56.44 4.78 -21.47
CA HIS A 12 55.25 4.65 -22.29
C HIS A 12 54.44 3.40 -21.92
N LEU A 13 55.08 2.28 -21.71
CA LEU A 13 54.46 1.03 -21.28
C LEU A 13 53.81 1.16 -19.90
N LEU A 14 54.44 1.80 -18.94
CA LEU A 14 53.89 2.06 -17.60
C LEU A 14 52.67 2.98 -17.66
N ASN A 15 52.68 3.97 -18.52
CA ASN A 15 51.51 4.87 -18.68
C ASN A 15 50.33 4.16 -19.34
N GLN A 16 50.55 3.28 -20.30
CA GLN A 16 49.49 2.45 -20.91
C GLN A 16 48.93 1.48 -19.87
N PHE A 17 49.75 0.87 -19.02
CA PHE A 17 49.32 -0.02 -17.95
C PHE A 17 48.45 0.71 -16.89
N LYS A 18 48.88 1.92 -16.48
CA LYS A 18 48.11 2.77 -15.56
C LYS A 18 46.75 3.16 -16.15
N LEU A 19 46.71 3.49 -17.44
CA LEU A 19 45.50 3.87 -18.13
C LEU A 19 44.47 2.70 -18.21
N ILE A 20 44.96 1.48 -18.45
CA ILE A 20 44.16 0.25 -18.50
C ILE A 20 43.60 -0.07 -17.11
N ILE A 21 44.40 0.06 -16.07
CA ILE A 21 43.98 -0.18 -14.68
C ILE A 21 42.94 0.85 -14.28
N MET A 22 43.13 2.15 -14.53
CA MET A 22 42.18 3.20 -14.26
C MET A 22 40.83 2.96 -14.98
N LYS A 23 40.86 2.58 -16.27
CA LYS A 23 39.62 2.25 -17.01
C LYS A 23 38.88 1.08 -16.40
N LYS A 24 39.55 0.04 -15.92
CA LYS A 24 38.94 -1.10 -15.24
C LYS A 24 38.34 -0.69 -13.89
N PHE A 25 38.97 0.17 -13.11
CA PHE A 25 38.45 0.68 -11.84
C PHE A 25 37.21 1.58 -12.06
N ILE A 26 37.22 2.42 -13.09
CA ILE A 26 36.07 3.24 -13.45
C ILE A 26 34.91 2.35 -13.88
N LEU A 27 35.13 1.29 -14.64
CA LEU A 27 34.10 0.35 -15.06
C LEU A 27 33.45 -0.39 -13.87
N ILE A 28 34.27 -0.80 -12.90
CA ILE A 28 33.85 -1.48 -11.67
C ILE A 28 33.07 -0.50 -10.78
N ALA A 29 33.48 0.75 -10.68
CA ALA A 29 32.76 1.78 -9.93
C ALA A 29 31.41 2.13 -10.57
N LEU A 30 31.34 2.21 -11.90
CA LEU A 30 30.06 2.39 -12.63
C LEU A 30 29.12 1.18 -12.46
N PHE A 31 29.67 -0.03 -12.48
CA PHE A 31 28.86 -1.24 -12.24
C PHE A 31 28.34 -1.32 -10.81
N GLY A 32 29.12 -0.87 -9.82
CA GLY A 32 28.70 -0.77 -8.42
C GLY A 32 27.57 0.24 -8.19
N LEU A 33 27.53 1.33 -8.96
CA LEU A 33 26.45 2.32 -8.89
C LEU A 33 25.13 1.84 -9.50
N MET A 34 25.18 0.88 -10.42
CA MET A 34 23.95 0.32 -11.03
C MET A 34 23.25 -0.73 -10.15
N ILE A 35 23.96 -1.31 -9.17
CA ILE A 35 23.37 -2.27 -8.21
C ILE A 35 22.68 -1.54 -7.06
N SER A 36 22.91 -0.24 -6.88
CA SER A 36 22.31 0.58 -5.80
C SER A 36 20.83 0.97 -6.04
N CYS A 37 20.27 0.66 -7.20
CA CYS A 37 18.83 0.80 -7.46
C CYS A 37 18.09 -0.52 -7.29
N SER A 38 18.44 -1.35 -6.31
CA SER A 38 17.50 -2.35 -5.83
C SER A 38 16.38 -1.57 -5.14
N ASN A 39 15.17 -1.67 -5.68
CA ASN A 39 13.97 -1.25 -5.01
C ASN A 39 14.03 -1.79 -3.58
N VAL A 40 14.19 -0.89 -2.61
CA VAL A 40 13.92 -1.22 -1.21
C VAL A 40 12.39 -1.23 -1.10
N GLN A 41 11.79 -2.17 -1.81
CA GLN A 41 10.40 -2.52 -1.60
C GLN A 41 10.39 -3.26 -0.26
N ASN A 42 9.59 -2.77 0.69
CA ASN A 42 9.42 -3.50 1.94
C ASN A 42 9.01 -4.92 1.56
N SER A 43 9.76 -5.91 2.01
CA SER A 43 9.56 -7.33 1.67
C SER A 43 8.15 -7.85 2.03
N ASN A 44 7.42 -7.12 2.87
CA ASN A 44 6.09 -7.49 3.33
C ASN A 44 4.96 -6.92 2.46
N TYR A 45 5.21 -5.99 1.53
CA TYR A 45 4.13 -5.36 0.76
C TYR A 45 3.31 -6.39 -0.06
N GLU A 46 3.97 -7.31 -0.76
CA GLU A 46 3.29 -8.31 -1.58
C GLU A 46 2.40 -9.24 -0.75
N GLY A 47 2.89 -9.70 0.40
CA GLY A 47 2.09 -10.52 1.33
C GLY A 47 0.91 -9.74 1.90
N ASN A 48 1.13 -8.52 2.33
CA ASN A 48 0.10 -7.63 2.88
C ASN A 48 -0.94 -7.22 1.81
N LEU A 49 -0.51 -7.10 0.54
CA LEU A 49 -1.41 -6.84 -0.58
C LEU A 49 -2.41 -7.98 -0.80
N GLU A 50 -1.96 -9.24 -0.72
CA GLU A 50 -2.87 -10.38 -0.85
C GLU A 50 -3.86 -10.43 0.32
N ILE A 51 -3.40 -10.17 1.55
CA ILE A 51 -4.28 -10.06 2.73
C ILE A 51 -5.30 -8.93 2.57
N ALA A 52 -4.86 -7.77 2.05
CA ALA A 52 -5.77 -6.66 1.80
C ALA A 52 -6.86 -7.02 0.78
N LYS A 53 -6.52 -7.69 -0.32
CA LYS A 53 -7.49 -8.14 -1.32
C LYS A 53 -8.48 -9.13 -0.73
N GLU A 54 -7.99 -10.11 0.03
CA GLU A 54 -8.82 -11.10 0.72
C GLU A 54 -9.78 -10.43 1.70
N TRP A 55 -9.34 -9.40 2.43
CA TRP A 55 -10.20 -8.61 3.30
C TRP A 55 -11.39 -8.00 2.56
N PHE A 56 -11.18 -7.40 1.37
CA PHE A 56 -12.28 -6.86 0.56
C PHE A 56 -13.23 -7.96 0.05
N GLU A 57 -12.69 -9.11 -0.36
CA GLU A 57 -13.50 -10.25 -0.79
C GLU A 57 -14.37 -10.79 0.36
N VAL A 58 -13.80 -10.95 1.55
CA VAL A 58 -14.52 -11.41 2.74
C VAL A 58 -15.58 -10.39 3.16
N PHE A 59 -15.28 -9.09 3.08
CA PHE A 59 -16.26 -8.05 3.41
C PHE A 59 -17.50 -8.11 2.50
N VAL A 60 -17.31 -8.29 1.18
CA VAL A 60 -18.46 -8.36 0.23
C VAL A 60 -19.26 -9.66 0.33
N THR A 61 -18.66 -10.74 0.87
CA THR A 61 -19.39 -12.00 1.13
C THR A 61 -20.14 -12.01 2.46
N GLU A 62 -19.98 -10.94 3.25
CA GLU A 62 -20.63 -10.76 4.56
C GLU A 62 -20.25 -11.85 5.60
N ASP A 63 -19.11 -12.51 5.41
CA ASP A 63 -18.56 -13.47 6.39
C ASP A 63 -17.91 -12.69 7.53
N PHE A 64 -18.72 -12.26 8.49
CA PHE A 64 -18.29 -11.43 9.59
C PHE A 64 -17.29 -12.13 10.54
N ASP A 65 -17.44 -13.44 10.71
CA ASP A 65 -16.52 -14.22 11.55
C ASP A 65 -15.12 -14.25 10.91
N ALA A 66 -15.05 -14.52 9.60
CA ALA A 66 -13.79 -14.46 8.86
C ALA A 66 -13.21 -13.05 8.83
N LEU A 67 -14.05 -12.00 8.70
CA LEU A 67 -13.60 -10.61 8.72
C LEU A 67 -12.92 -10.24 10.05
N THR A 68 -13.40 -10.76 11.17
CA THR A 68 -12.84 -10.50 12.50
C THR A 68 -11.40 -10.98 12.64
N GLU A 69 -11.03 -12.04 11.92
CA GLU A 69 -9.70 -12.64 11.96
C GLU A 69 -8.60 -11.78 11.31
N PHE A 70 -8.95 -10.81 10.48
CA PHE A 70 -7.95 -9.91 9.89
C PHE A 70 -7.35 -8.92 10.87
N TYR A 71 -8.03 -8.63 11.97
CA TYR A 71 -7.64 -7.57 12.90
C TYR A 71 -6.83 -8.09 14.10
N ALA A 72 -5.78 -7.37 14.45
CA ALA A 72 -5.09 -7.54 15.73
C ALA A 72 -6.02 -7.18 16.91
N ASP A 73 -5.65 -7.52 18.12
CA ASP A 73 -6.46 -7.17 19.31
C ASP A 73 -6.41 -5.66 19.60
N GLU A 74 -5.27 -5.04 19.36
CA GLU A 74 -5.10 -3.59 19.48
C GLU A 74 -4.99 -2.98 18.08
N ILE A 75 -5.99 -2.19 17.70
CA ILE A 75 -6.04 -1.48 16.43
C ILE A 75 -6.48 -0.04 16.62
N GLU A 76 -6.12 0.79 15.63
CA GLU A 76 -6.68 2.12 15.44
C GLU A 76 -7.28 2.21 14.03
N PHE A 77 -8.56 2.48 13.93
CA PHE A 77 -9.24 2.59 12.63
C PHE A 77 -10.00 3.92 12.51
N GLN A 78 -9.71 4.67 11.45
CA GLN A 78 -10.36 5.95 11.20
C GLN A 78 -11.64 5.77 10.39
N SER A 79 -12.77 6.18 10.95
CA SER A 79 -14.07 6.22 10.27
C SER A 79 -14.09 7.28 9.17
N ALA A 80 -14.83 7.00 8.07
CA ALA A 80 -15.09 7.96 6.99
C ALA A 80 -16.18 8.99 7.31
N PHE A 81 -16.89 8.85 8.42
CA PHE A 81 -17.94 9.80 8.81
C PHE A 81 -17.31 11.11 9.31
N TYR A 82 -17.96 12.22 8.97
CA TYR A 82 -17.56 13.54 9.48
C TYR A 82 -17.57 13.57 11.01
N GLY A 83 -16.43 13.94 11.60
CA GLY A 83 -16.25 13.97 13.06
C GLY A 83 -16.24 12.60 13.72
N GLY A 84 -16.15 11.52 12.94
CA GLY A 84 -16.03 10.15 13.46
C GLY A 84 -14.74 9.95 14.25
N PRO A 85 -14.80 9.17 15.36
CA PRO A 85 -13.63 8.89 16.18
C PRO A 85 -12.65 7.93 15.48
N VAL A 86 -11.44 7.84 16.03
CA VAL A 86 -10.58 6.66 15.85
C VAL A 86 -11.17 5.55 16.69
N MET A 87 -11.37 4.39 16.09
CA MET A 87 -12.08 3.25 16.67
C MET A 87 -11.11 2.15 17.06
N ASN A 88 -11.39 1.47 18.16
CA ASN A 88 -10.75 0.20 18.54
C ASN A 88 -11.35 -0.98 17.74
N LYS A 89 -10.90 -2.21 18.00
CA LYS A 89 -11.34 -3.42 17.29
C LYS A 89 -12.86 -3.63 17.35
N GLU A 90 -13.46 -3.56 18.53
CA GLU A 90 -14.90 -3.76 18.72
C GLU A 90 -15.71 -2.71 17.99
N GLU A 91 -15.33 -1.45 18.11
CA GLU A 91 -15.98 -0.33 17.44
C GLU A 91 -15.83 -0.43 15.91
N THR A 92 -14.66 -0.85 15.42
CA THR A 92 -14.40 -1.08 13.98
C THR A 92 -15.29 -2.19 13.43
N LEU A 93 -15.37 -3.31 14.12
CA LEU A 93 -16.21 -4.43 13.70
C LEU A 93 -17.69 -4.04 13.69
N ASN A 94 -18.16 -3.30 14.70
CA ASN A 94 -19.51 -2.77 14.71
C ASN A 94 -19.79 -1.77 13.58
N TYR A 95 -18.82 -0.92 13.25
CA TYR A 95 -18.88 0.01 12.13
C TYR A 95 -19.00 -0.74 10.77
N LEU A 96 -18.16 -1.75 10.55
CA LEU A 96 -18.19 -2.57 9.33
C LEU A 96 -19.50 -3.37 9.21
N LYS A 97 -19.93 -3.96 10.31
CA LYS A 97 -21.22 -4.65 10.35
C LYS A 97 -22.39 -3.72 10.05
N GLY A 98 -22.34 -2.48 10.54
CA GLY A 98 -23.37 -1.47 10.24
C GLY A 98 -23.51 -1.20 8.73
N TRP A 99 -22.42 -1.22 7.98
CA TRP A 99 -22.46 -1.11 6.52
C TRP A 99 -23.09 -2.35 5.87
N GLN A 100 -22.72 -3.57 6.30
CA GLN A 100 -23.30 -4.82 5.79
C GLN A 100 -24.80 -4.91 6.12
N ASP A 101 -25.22 -4.51 7.32
CA ASP A 101 -26.65 -4.54 7.71
C ASP A 101 -27.51 -3.50 6.95
N ALA A 102 -26.91 -2.38 6.55
CA ALA A 102 -27.62 -1.30 5.87
C ALA A 102 -27.65 -1.41 4.35
N MET A 103 -26.78 -2.22 3.77
CA MET A 103 -26.61 -2.33 2.32
C MET A 103 -26.66 -3.81 1.89
N GLU A 104 -27.15 -4.05 0.69
CA GLU A 104 -27.17 -5.36 0.03
C GLU A 104 -26.47 -5.27 -1.33
N ASP A 105 -26.11 -6.42 -1.91
CA ASP A 105 -25.40 -6.51 -3.19
C ASP A 105 -24.11 -5.69 -3.20
N ILE A 106 -23.39 -5.67 -2.06
CA ILE A 106 -22.16 -4.89 -1.89
C ILE A 106 -21.07 -5.44 -2.82
N THR A 107 -20.41 -4.55 -3.54
CA THR A 107 -19.26 -4.88 -4.38
C THR A 107 -18.16 -3.86 -4.20
N TRP A 108 -16.91 -4.32 -4.32
CA TRP A 108 -15.72 -3.50 -4.38
C TRP A 108 -15.04 -3.62 -5.74
N ASP A 109 -14.89 -2.50 -6.44
CA ASP A 109 -14.19 -2.41 -7.73
C ASP A 109 -12.94 -1.54 -7.54
N ALA A 110 -11.82 -2.21 -7.25
CA ALA A 110 -10.55 -1.53 -6.99
C ALA A 110 -9.94 -0.99 -8.29
N GLU A 111 -9.70 0.32 -8.36
CA GLU A 111 -8.96 0.91 -9.47
C GLU A 111 -7.46 0.61 -9.37
N ASN A 112 -6.91 0.59 -8.15
CA ASN A 112 -5.50 0.30 -7.90
C ASN A 112 -5.25 -0.13 -6.46
N TYR A 113 -4.07 -0.75 -6.27
CA TYR A 113 -3.45 -0.99 -4.98
C TYR A 113 -2.02 -0.44 -5.01
N LEU A 114 -1.66 0.35 -4.02
CA LEU A 114 -0.40 1.07 -3.96
C LEU A 114 0.31 0.80 -2.63
N PRO A 115 1.65 0.76 -2.62
CA PRO A 115 2.39 0.70 -1.37
C PRO A 115 2.24 2.01 -0.60
N GLY A 116 2.02 1.89 0.71
CA GLY A 116 2.14 3.02 1.60
C GLY A 116 3.60 3.33 1.92
N VAL A 117 3.85 4.54 2.41
CA VAL A 117 5.18 5.00 2.76
C VAL A 117 5.23 5.49 4.20
N ASP A 118 6.38 5.32 4.82
CA ASP A 118 6.70 5.94 6.09
C ASP A 118 6.79 7.47 5.93
N PRO A 119 6.08 8.26 6.75
CA PRO A 119 6.00 9.71 6.58
C PRO A 119 7.32 10.45 6.85
N GLU A 120 8.24 9.87 7.63
CA GLU A 120 9.51 10.48 7.97
C GLU A 120 10.57 10.22 6.89
N THR A 121 10.59 8.99 6.36
CA THR A 121 11.62 8.56 5.41
C THR A 121 11.17 8.58 3.95
N GLY A 122 9.86 8.54 3.70
CA GLY A 122 9.27 8.41 2.36
C GLY A 122 9.48 7.02 1.74
N LEU A 123 10.01 6.05 2.49
CA LEU A 123 10.24 4.70 2.00
C LEU A 123 9.00 3.82 2.19
N PRO A 124 8.77 2.83 1.32
CA PRO A 124 7.69 1.86 1.49
C PRO A 124 7.77 1.16 2.85
N ASN A 125 6.63 1.10 3.56
CA ASN A 125 6.53 0.56 4.91
C ASN A 125 5.68 -0.72 5.01
N GLY A 126 5.31 -1.33 3.89
CA GLY A 126 4.50 -2.54 3.82
C GLY A 126 2.99 -2.32 3.97
N SER A 127 2.54 -1.09 4.27
CA SER A 127 1.11 -0.78 4.27
C SER A 127 0.53 -0.78 2.85
N VAL A 128 -0.76 -1.06 2.75
CA VAL A 128 -1.51 -1.09 1.48
C VAL A 128 -2.47 0.07 1.45
N ARG A 129 -2.53 0.73 0.31
CA ARG A 129 -3.48 1.81 0.01
C ARG A 129 -4.25 1.43 -1.24
N THR A 130 -5.54 1.69 -1.26
CA THR A 130 -6.36 1.38 -2.42
C THR A 130 -7.40 2.45 -2.67
N TYR A 131 -7.67 2.67 -3.95
CA TYR A 131 -8.76 3.49 -4.45
C TYR A 131 -9.68 2.61 -5.27
N GLY A 132 -10.97 2.84 -5.15
CA GLY A 132 -11.95 2.07 -5.90
C GLY A 132 -13.36 2.53 -5.61
N TYR A 133 -14.31 1.80 -6.13
CA TYR A 133 -15.70 2.10 -5.96
C TYR A 133 -16.41 1.02 -5.14
N TRP A 134 -17.04 1.45 -4.06
CA TRP A 134 -18.10 0.68 -3.44
C TRP A 134 -19.40 0.88 -4.21
N SER A 135 -20.11 -0.20 -4.47
CA SER A 135 -21.45 -0.19 -5.03
C SER A 135 -22.36 -1.13 -4.23
N GLY A 136 -23.65 -0.87 -4.24
CA GLY A 136 -24.64 -1.68 -3.53
C GLY A 136 -25.99 -1.00 -3.54
N THR A 137 -26.92 -1.53 -2.75
CA THR A 137 -28.28 -1.02 -2.61
C THR A 137 -28.62 -0.90 -1.14
N ASN A 138 -29.20 0.23 -0.73
CA ASN A 138 -29.64 0.40 0.65
C ASN A 138 -30.87 -0.46 0.92
N THR A 139 -30.82 -1.30 1.95
CA THR A 139 -31.86 -2.29 2.29
C THR A 139 -33.21 -1.66 2.65
N ALA A 140 -33.20 -0.46 3.25
CA ALA A 140 -34.44 0.21 3.71
C ALA A 140 -35.13 1.00 2.60
N SER A 141 -34.40 1.57 1.64
CA SER A 141 -34.95 2.45 0.59
C SER A 141 -35.01 1.81 -0.79
N GLY A 142 -34.21 0.75 -1.03
CA GLY A 142 -33.98 0.19 -2.37
C GLY A 142 -33.16 1.10 -3.31
N LYS A 143 -32.57 2.20 -2.80
CA LYS A 143 -31.75 3.10 -3.59
C LYS A 143 -30.34 2.54 -3.75
N SER A 144 -29.89 2.41 -4.99
CA SER A 144 -28.54 1.96 -5.31
C SER A 144 -27.54 3.12 -5.24
N PHE A 145 -26.25 2.77 -5.00
CA PHE A 145 -25.17 3.74 -4.97
C PHE A 145 -23.94 3.23 -5.71
N LYS A 146 -23.07 4.15 -6.10
CA LYS A 146 -21.67 3.92 -6.47
C LYS A 146 -20.84 5.08 -5.94
N ALA A 147 -19.90 4.83 -5.04
CA ALA A 147 -19.13 5.84 -4.33
C ALA A 147 -17.65 5.56 -4.42
N LEU A 148 -16.86 6.58 -4.82
CA LEU A 148 -15.39 6.51 -4.80
C LEU A 148 -14.92 6.54 -3.36
N TRP A 149 -14.01 5.62 -3.05
CA TRP A 149 -13.46 5.45 -1.72
C TRP A 149 -11.95 5.24 -1.75
N TYR A 150 -11.29 5.66 -0.68
CA TYR A 150 -9.90 5.37 -0.40
C TYR A 150 -9.80 4.61 0.91
N HIS A 151 -8.99 3.57 0.92
CA HIS A 151 -8.64 2.82 2.13
C HIS A 151 -7.13 2.79 2.33
N TYR A 152 -6.70 2.73 3.58
CA TYR A 152 -5.34 2.37 3.93
C TYR A 152 -5.36 1.32 5.04
N LEU A 153 -4.45 0.35 4.93
CA LEU A 153 -4.30 -0.75 5.88
C LEU A 153 -2.82 -0.90 6.21
N THR A 154 -2.51 -0.95 7.50
CA THR A 154 -1.17 -1.21 8.03
C THR A 154 -1.21 -2.50 8.81
N PHE A 155 -0.19 -3.33 8.65
CA PHE A 155 -0.15 -4.69 9.15
C PHE A 155 1.00 -4.88 10.12
N ASP A 156 0.83 -5.79 11.07
CA ASP A 156 1.89 -6.31 11.93
C ASP A 156 2.72 -7.39 11.20
N GLU A 157 3.69 -7.97 11.90
CA GLU A 157 4.55 -9.04 11.37
C GLU A 157 3.80 -10.37 11.09
N ASN A 158 2.60 -10.54 11.66
CA ASN A 158 1.74 -11.72 11.47
C ASN A 158 0.69 -11.49 10.38
N GLY A 159 0.69 -10.32 9.72
CA GLY A 159 -0.29 -9.95 8.70
C GLY A 159 -1.64 -9.51 9.27
N LYS A 160 -1.73 -9.18 10.56
CA LYS A 160 -2.95 -8.63 11.16
C LYS A 160 -2.99 -7.12 10.97
N ILE A 161 -4.17 -6.59 10.69
CA ILE A 161 -4.40 -5.14 10.56
C ILE A 161 -4.29 -4.50 11.95
N ILE A 162 -3.35 -3.57 12.11
CA ILE A 162 -3.12 -2.81 13.35
C ILE A 162 -3.53 -1.35 13.23
N ASN A 163 -3.59 -0.84 12.00
CA ASN A 163 -4.06 0.52 11.74
C ASN A 163 -4.71 0.56 10.36
N GLY A 164 -5.78 1.32 10.23
CA GLY A 164 -6.49 1.45 8.99
C GLY A 164 -7.45 2.63 8.99
N GLY A 165 -8.10 2.84 7.88
CA GLY A 165 -9.13 3.87 7.79
C GLY A 165 -9.66 4.04 6.40
N ASP A 166 -10.79 4.73 6.39
CA ASP A 166 -11.60 4.99 5.23
C ASP A 166 -11.66 6.50 4.95
N PHE A 167 -11.62 6.85 3.69
CA PHE A 167 -11.91 8.21 3.25
C PHE A 167 -12.86 8.17 2.07
N GLY A 168 -13.99 8.82 2.26
CA GLY A 168 -15.05 8.96 1.28
C GLY A 168 -16.13 9.87 1.84
N ASP A 169 -17.13 10.17 1.04
CA ASP A 169 -18.28 10.95 1.50
C ASP A 169 -19.34 10.05 2.13
N ALA A 170 -18.99 9.43 3.28
CA ALA A 170 -19.90 8.53 4.00
C ALA A 170 -21.20 9.22 4.42
N THR A 171 -21.11 10.46 4.89
CA THR A 171 -22.28 11.25 5.31
C THR A 171 -23.18 11.54 4.11
N GLY A 172 -22.60 12.01 3.00
CA GLY A 172 -23.35 12.27 1.78
C GLY A 172 -23.97 11.01 1.19
N LEU A 173 -23.24 9.89 1.20
CA LEU A 173 -23.76 8.60 0.76
C LEU A 173 -24.99 8.17 1.57
N VAL A 174 -24.90 8.14 2.91
CA VAL A 174 -26.02 7.75 3.78
C VAL A 174 -27.23 8.64 3.56
N MET A 175 -27.02 9.96 3.42
CA MET A 175 -28.12 10.89 3.12
C MET A 175 -28.74 10.65 1.74
N ALA A 176 -27.93 10.34 0.73
CA ALA A 176 -28.42 10.12 -0.64
C ALA A 176 -29.28 8.87 -0.77
N VAL A 177 -28.92 7.79 -0.04
CA VAL A 177 -29.64 6.51 -0.10
C VAL A 177 -30.72 6.36 0.99
N ALA A 178 -30.87 7.33 1.87
CA ALA A 178 -31.93 7.28 2.89
C ALA A 178 -33.32 7.17 2.26
N PRO A 179 -34.29 6.52 2.94
CA PRO A 179 -35.71 6.56 2.54
C PRO A 179 -36.22 8.00 2.38
N ASP A 180 -37.12 8.22 1.43
CA ASP A 180 -37.77 9.52 1.27
C ASP A 180 -38.57 9.85 2.54
N GLN A 181 -38.45 11.10 2.99
CA GLN A 181 -39.25 11.56 4.12
C GLN A 181 -40.69 11.77 3.63
N GLU A 182 -41.65 11.14 4.30
CA GLU A 182 -43.06 11.36 4.05
C GLU A 182 -43.53 12.77 4.46
#